data_3753a0827d40c7d8ad7f39789102d7c6
#
_entry.id   3753a0827d40c7d8ad7f39789102d7c6
#
_cell.length_a   1.000
_cell.length_b   1.000
_cell.length_c   1.000
_cell.angle_alpha   90.00
_cell.angle_beta   90.00
_cell.angle_gamma   90.00
#
_symmetry.space_group_name_H-M   'P 1'
#
loop_
_entity.id
_entity.type
_entity.pdbx_description
1 polymer ?
#
loop_
_entity_poly.entity_id
_entity_poly.type
_entity_poly.pdbx_seq_one_letter_code
_entity_poly.pdbx_strand_id
1 'polypeptide(L)'
;MANARQYTVTTMALVGCLALSAPAGIAGQPAQQMEGSPPQTTHGSSVPITDGAKVTLLYQITVPGDDRIEVRDLSQFVQGQHQMLPALEQAVSGMRRGDKTEVKLSEDQAFGAYDSKKKTVVPTKELPSGVKTGDIIEDRRTGQQATITQMSDTDAVMDYNHPLAGKPLLVSLTIIDVDSPQ
;
A
#
# COMPACT_ATOMS: atom_id res chain seq x y z
N MET A 1 -21.32 -4.32 -35.50
CA MET A 1 -19.86 -4.27 -35.34
C MET A 1 -19.60 -4.37 -33.84
N ALA A 2 -19.20 -5.54 -33.39
CA ALA A 2 -19.00 -5.80 -31.98
C ALA A 2 -17.67 -5.13 -31.53
N ASN A 3 -17.78 -4.15 -30.65
CA ASN A 3 -16.62 -3.50 -30.05
C ASN A 3 -16.04 -4.45 -28.99
N ALA A 4 -15.02 -5.20 -29.35
CA ALA A 4 -14.32 -6.07 -28.41
C ALA A 4 -13.70 -5.19 -27.28
N ARG A 5 -14.20 -5.36 -26.07
CA ARG A 5 -13.59 -4.76 -24.88
C ARG A 5 -12.22 -5.41 -24.67
N GLN A 6 -11.21 -4.59 -24.51
CA GLN A 6 -9.85 -5.08 -24.28
C GLN A 6 -9.55 -4.98 -22.77
N TYR A 7 -9.21 -6.10 -22.17
CA TYR A 7 -8.85 -6.21 -20.75
C TYR A 7 -7.44 -6.77 -20.59
N THR A 8 -6.73 -6.37 -19.54
CA THR A 8 -5.43 -6.91 -19.17
C THR A 8 -5.50 -7.47 -17.77
N VAL A 9 -4.93 -8.65 -17.55
CA VAL A 9 -4.75 -9.21 -16.22
C VAL A 9 -3.52 -8.54 -15.60
N THR A 10 -3.71 -7.82 -14.50
CA THR A 10 -2.61 -7.26 -13.72
C THR A 10 -2.29 -8.21 -12.57
N THR A 11 -1.24 -8.98 -12.73
CA THR A 11 -0.66 -9.74 -11.62
C THR A 11 0.12 -8.75 -10.79
N MET A 12 -0.31 -8.50 -9.58
CA MET A 12 0.41 -7.66 -8.63
C MET A 12 1.68 -8.42 -8.20
N ALA A 13 2.75 -8.28 -8.99
CA ALA A 13 4.06 -8.77 -8.62
C ALA A 13 4.70 -7.73 -7.70
N LEU A 14 4.90 -8.11 -6.45
CA LEU A 14 5.83 -7.46 -5.53
C LEU A 14 7.23 -7.51 -6.17
N VAL A 15 7.63 -6.43 -6.84
CA VAL A 15 9.00 -6.28 -7.33
C VAL A 15 9.85 -5.68 -6.22
N GLY A 16 10.45 -6.56 -5.45
CA GLY A 16 11.63 -6.25 -4.67
C GLY A 16 12.82 -6.06 -5.61
N CYS A 17 13.23 -4.83 -5.86
CA CYS A 17 14.42 -4.54 -6.62
C CYS A 17 15.64 -4.59 -5.69
N LEU A 18 16.30 -5.75 -5.63
CA LEU A 18 17.60 -5.92 -5.00
C LEU A 18 18.67 -5.74 -6.09
N ALA A 19 19.25 -4.56 -6.18
CA ALA A 19 20.43 -4.33 -7.01
C ALA A 19 21.68 -4.51 -6.16
N LEU A 20 22.31 -5.67 -6.32
CA LEU A 20 23.68 -5.92 -5.88
C LEU A 20 24.63 -5.41 -6.97
N SER A 21 25.46 -4.44 -6.63
CA SER A 21 26.68 -4.15 -7.38
C SER A 21 27.83 -4.02 -6.41
N ALA A 22 28.65 -5.04 -6.36
CA ALA A 22 30.00 -4.98 -5.78
C ALA A 22 31.01 -4.66 -6.89
N PRO A 23 32.04 -3.84 -6.63
CA PRO A 23 33.30 -4.03 -7.26
C PRO A 23 34.37 -4.53 -6.28
N ALA A 24 35.14 -5.48 -6.77
CA ALA A 24 36.30 -6.05 -6.12
C ALA A 24 37.49 -5.10 -6.17
N GLY A 25 38.35 -5.22 -5.14
CA GLY A 25 39.78 -5.07 -5.25
C GLY A 25 40.37 -3.83 -4.60
N ILE A 26 41.19 -4.00 -3.60
CA ILE A 26 42.62 -3.91 -3.62
C ILE A 26 43.18 -3.91 -2.19
N ALA A 27 44.29 -4.61 -2.07
CA ALA A 27 45.08 -4.98 -0.90
C ALA A 27 45.61 -3.83 -0.03
N GLY A 28 45.72 -4.13 1.28
CA GLY A 28 46.92 -3.88 2.08
C GLY A 28 47.03 -2.53 2.75
N GLN A 29 46.85 -2.52 4.09
CA GLN A 29 47.83 -1.98 5.01
C GLN A 29 47.39 -2.06 6.49
N PRO A 30 48.29 -1.84 7.47
CA PRO A 30 48.32 -2.63 8.70
C PRO A 30 47.51 -2.03 9.84
N ALA A 31 47.30 -2.89 10.83
CA ALA A 31 46.68 -2.62 12.11
C ALA A 31 47.18 -1.35 12.79
N GLN A 32 46.26 -0.41 13.04
CA GLN A 32 46.36 0.50 14.17
C GLN A 32 45.18 0.21 15.08
N GLN A 33 45.51 -0.27 16.27
CA GLN A 33 44.64 -0.36 17.42
C GLN A 33 44.12 1.04 17.73
N MET A 34 42.83 1.25 17.56
CA MET A 34 42.13 2.34 18.19
C MET A 34 41.13 1.75 19.16
N GLU A 35 41.34 2.13 20.39
CA GLU A 35 40.56 1.83 21.58
C GLU A 35 39.07 1.95 21.32
N GLY A 36 38.35 0.96 21.83
CA GLY A 36 36.93 0.82 21.74
C GLY A 36 36.17 2.02 22.32
N SER A 37 35.60 2.80 21.43
CA SER A 37 34.42 3.55 21.79
C SER A 37 33.25 2.55 21.84
N PRO A 38 32.46 2.56 22.92
CA PRO A 38 31.29 1.72 22.98
C PRO A 38 30.38 2.05 21.79
N PRO A 39 29.64 1.07 21.23
CA PRO A 39 28.69 1.35 20.17
C PRO A 39 27.74 2.43 20.67
N GLN A 40 27.87 3.61 20.08
CA GLN A 40 26.86 4.65 20.27
C GLN A 40 25.58 4.08 19.67
N THR A 41 24.72 3.57 20.56
CA THR A 41 23.30 3.42 20.28
C THR A 41 22.85 4.79 19.77
N THR A 42 22.71 4.94 18.49
CA THR A 42 22.03 6.07 17.87
C THR A 42 20.63 6.08 18.47
N HIS A 43 20.47 6.88 19.56
CA HIS A 43 19.15 7.23 20.05
C HIS A 43 18.41 7.83 18.86
N GLY A 44 17.44 7.09 18.34
CA GLY A 44 16.63 7.54 17.24
C GLY A 44 16.13 8.95 17.51
N SER A 45 16.24 9.80 16.50
CA SER A 45 15.79 11.19 16.53
C SER A 45 14.47 11.29 17.27
N SER A 46 14.48 11.97 18.41
CA SER A 46 13.28 12.24 19.20
C SER A 46 12.43 13.37 18.60
N VAL A 47 12.60 13.60 17.30
CA VAL A 47 11.88 14.63 16.55
C VAL A 47 10.43 14.22 16.42
N PRO A 48 9.47 15.05 16.88
CA PRO A 48 8.07 14.80 16.67
C PRO A 48 7.69 15.04 15.22
N ILE A 49 6.69 14.32 14.72
CA ILE A 49 6.11 14.54 13.41
C ILE A 49 5.40 15.90 13.43
N THR A 50 5.89 16.83 12.61
CA THR A 50 5.33 18.16 12.38
C THR A 50 5.12 18.38 10.89
N ASP A 51 4.38 19.40 10.51
CA ASP A 51 4.18 19.75 9.11
C ASP A 51 5.51 19.93 8.38
N GLY A 52 5.60 19.33 7.19
CA GLY A 52 6.81 19.29 6.37
C GLY A 52 7.81 18.18 6.76
N ALA A 53 7.61 17.47 7.86
CA ALA A 53 8.45 16.33 8.23
C ALA A 53 8.24 15.17 7.25
N LYS A 54 9.35 14.53 6.84
CA LYS A 54 9.30 13.31 6.04
C LYS A 54 9.22 12.11 6.99
N VAL A 55 8.16 11.34 6.86
CA VAL A 55 7.85 10.23 7.75
C VAL A 55 7.91 8.92 7.01
N THR A 56 8.60 7.95 7.58
CA THR A 56 8.55 6.55 7.16
C THR A 56 7.79 5.76 8.21
N LEU A 57 6.73 5.09 7.81
CA LEU A 57 5.93 4.26 8.71
C LEU A 57 5.63 2.89 8.10
N LEU A 58 5.45 1.93 8.99
CA LEU A 58 4.86 0.63 8.67
C LEU A 58 3.38 0.73 8.98
N TYR A 59 2.53 0.41 8.01
CA TYR A 59 1.10 0.28 8.23
C TYR A 59 0.63 -1.15 8.03
N GLN A 60 -0.40 -1.52 8.77
CA GLN A 60 -1.11 -2.77 8.64
C GLN A 60 -2.60 -2.46 8.61
N ILE A 61 -3.27 -2.86 7.52
CA ILE A 61 -4.71 -2.69 7.34
C ILE A 61 -5.38 -4.03 7.55
N THR A 62 -6.36 -4.06 8.46
CA THR A 62 -7.19 -5.23 8.72
C THR A 62 -8.65 -4.83 8.55
N VAL A 63 -9.44 -5.71 7.96
CA VAL A 63 -10.89 -5.54 7.86
C VAL A 63 -11.54 -6.35 8.97
N PRO A 64 -12.20 -5.71 9.94
CA PRO A 64 -12.91 -6.43 11.00
C PRO A 64 -13.92 -7.42 10.43
N GLY A 65 -13.77 -8.69 10.80
CA GLY A 65 -14.65 -9.77 10.33
C GLY A 65 -14.27 -10.40 8.97
N ASP A 66 -13.16 -10.00 8.36
CA ASP A 66 -12.62 -10.62 7.15
C ASP A 66 -11.11 -10.84 7.29
N ASP A 67 -10.72 -11.95 7.90
CA ASP A 67 -9.32 -12.31 8.18
C ASP A 67 -8.47 -12.56 6.92
N ARG A 68 -9.09 -12.54 5.73
CA ARG A 68 -8.40 -12.73 4.45
C ARG A 68 -7.82 -11.46 3.87
N ILE A 69 -8.22 -10.29 4.42
CA ILE A 69 -7.74 -9.00 3.97
C ILE A 69 -6.81 -8.42 5.03
N GLU A 70 -5.54 -8.70 4.88
CA GLU A 70 -4.47 -8.09 5.64
C GLU A 70 -3.44 -7.51 4.65
N VAL A 71 -3.28 -6.20 4.69
CA VAL A 71 -2.24 -5.50 3.91
C VAL A 71 -1.24 -4.93 4.89
N ARG A 72 0.03 -5.28 4.71
CA ARG A 72 1.14 -4.74 5.50
C ARG A 72 2.23 -4.25 4.58
N ASP A 73 2.57 -2.97 4.68
CA ASP A 73 3.59 -2.35 3.84
C ASP A 73 4.23 -1.14 4.52
N LEU A 74 5.36 -0.69 3.98
CA LEU A 74 6.04 0.54 4.35
C LEU A 74 5.56 1.67 3.46
N SER A 75 5.26 2.81 4.06
CA SER A 75 4.95 4.04 3.34
C SER A 75 5.86 5.16 3.79
N GLN A 76 6.20 6.03 2.86
CA GLN A 76 6.92 7.26 3.10
C GLN A 76 6.10 8.43 2.57
N PHE A 77 5.91 9.45 3.39
CA PHE A 77 5.13 10.63 3.05
C PHE A 77 5.66 11.87 3.75
N VAL A 78 5.20 13.03 3.31
CA VAL A 78 5.49 14.31 3.95
C VAL A 78 4.24 14.80 4.65
N GLN A 79 4.36 15.02 5.97
CA GLN A 79 3.25 15.46 6.81
C GLN A 79 2.69 16.80 6.31
N GLY A 80 1.35 16.89 6.19
CA GLY A 80 0.64 18.09 5.74
C GLY A 80 0.51 18.22 4.22
N GLN A 81 1.01 17.26 3.43
CA GLN A 81 0.91 17.26 1.96
C GLN A 81 -0.26 16.42 1.41
N HIS A 82 -1.11 15.90 2.28
CA HIS A 82 -2.27 15.07 1.91
C HIS A 82 -1.93 13.86 1.02
N GLN A 83 -0.76 13.26 1.26
CA GLN A 83 -0.29 12.07 0.55
C GLN A 83 -0.86 10.78 1.14
N MET A 84 -1.55 10.89 2.27
CA MET A 84 -2.18 9.81 3.02
C MET A 84 -3.63 10.18 3.35
N LEU A 85 -4.43 9.22 3.79
CA LEU A 85 -5.78 9.51 4.29
C LEU A 85 -5.72 10.55 5.44
N PRO A 86 -6.53 11.61 5.40
CA PRO A 86 -6.46 12.70 6.38
C PRO A 86 -6.54 12.23 7.84
N ALA A 87 -7.36 11.21 8.11
CA ALA A 87 -7.49 10.63 9.44
C ALA A 87 -6.19 9.96 9.92
N LEU A 88 -5.40 9.39 9.03
CA LEU A 88 -4.11 8.79 9.34
C LEU A 88 -3.03 9.85 9.54
N GLU A 89 -2.98 10.89 8.69
CA GLU A 89 -2.07 12.03 8.88
C GLU A 89 -2.29 12.71 10.22
N GLN A 90 -3.55 12.90 10.61
CA GLN A 90 -3.90 13.49 11.90
C GLN A 90 -3.47 12.59 13.08
N ALA A 91 -3.66 11.28 12.93
CA ALA A 91 -3.34 10.33 14.00
C ALA A 91 -1.83 10.23 14.29
N VAL A 92 -0.97 10.44 13.29
CA VAL A 92 0.49 10.37 13.46
C VAL A 92 1.11 11.71 13.81
N SER A 93 0.37 12.81 13.77
CA SER A 93 0.85 14.14 14.12
C SER A 93 1.36 14.18 15.56
N GLY A 94 2.58 14.69 15.79
CA GLY A 94 3.22 14.75 17.09
C GLY A 94 3.86 13.44 17.56
N MET A 95 3.62 12.33 16.88
CA MET A 95 4.27 11.05 17.19
C MET A 95 5.76 11.09 16.86
N ARG A 96 6.51 10.12 17.38
CA ARG A 96 7.96 10.01 17.23
C ARG A 96 8.34 8.64 16.72
N ARG A 97 9.57 8.50 16.28
CA ARG A 97 10.13 7.20 15.90
C ARG A 97 9.92 6.16 16.99
N GLY A 98 9.41 5.01 16.63
CA GLY A 98 9.09 3.88 17.51
C GLY A 98 7.68 3.90 18.09
N ASP A 99 6.97 5.02 17.96
CA ASP A 99 5.58 5.12 18.43
C ASP A 99 4.66 4.27 17.55
N LYS A 100 3.59 3.80 18.17
CA LYS A 100 2.56 3.00 17.53
C LYS A 100 1.19 3.56 17.85
N THR A 101 0.30 3.51 16.88
CA THR A 101 -1.11 3.87 17.06
C THR A 101 -2.00 2.96 16.23
N GLU A 102 -3.26 2.90 16.61
CA GLU A 102 -4.28 2.16 15.88
C GLU A 102 -5.46 3.10 15.60
N VAL A 103 -5.87 3.15 14.35
CA VAL A 103 -6.92 4.04 13.86
C VAL A 103 -8.04 3.19 13.29
N LYS A 104 -9.27 3.40 13.78
CA LYS A 104 -10.48 2.83 13.19
C LYS A 104 -11.03 3.84 12.20
N LEU A 105 -11.17 3.42 10.95
CA LEU A 105 -11.75 4.22 9.89
C LEU A 105 -13.12 3.67 9.53
N SER A 106 -14.13 4.54 9.48
CA SER A 106 -15.39 4.20 8.82
C SER A 106 -15.19 4.08 7.32
N GLU A 107 -16.15 3.50 6.62
CA GLU A 107 -16.12 3.39 5.16
C GLU A 107 -15.91 4.75 4.47
N ASP A 108 -16.59 5.81 4.97
CA ASP A 108 -16.49 7.18 4.42
C ASP A 108 -15.11 7.82 4.64
N GLN A 109 -14.44 7.48 5.74
CA GLN A 109 -13.09 7.97 6.06
C GLN A 109 -12.00 7.19 5.35
N ALA A 110 -12.33 6.02 4.80
CA ALA A 110 -11.41 5.13 4.10
C ALA A 110 -11.59 5.23 2.58
N PHE A 111 -12.20 4.25 1.97
CA PHE A 111 -12.36 4.15 0.51
C PHE A 111 -13.77 4.45 0.01
N GLY A 112 -14.60 5.02 0.87
CA GLY A 112 -15.97 5.39 0.57
C GLY A 112 -16.96 4.22 0.64
N ALA A 113 -18.24 4.57 0.59
CA ALA A 113 -19.33 3.59 0.59
C ALA A 113 -19.29 2.72 -0.67
N TYR A 114 -19.71 1.49 -0.54
CA TYR A 114 -19.85 0.57 -1.67
C TYR A 114 -21.02 1.00 -2.57
N ASP A 115 -20.75 1.20 -3.86
CA ASP A 115 -21.76 1.59 -4.86
C ASP A 115 -22.15 0.39 -5.75
N SER A 116 -23.34 -0.14 -5.56
CA SER A 116 -23.86 -1.25 -6.35
C SER A 116 -24.01 -0.93 -7.85
N LYS A 117 -24.10 0.36 -8.23
CA LYS A 117 -24.18 0.80 -9.62
C LYS A 117 -22.85 0.66 -10.37
N LYS A 118 -21.75 0.52 -9.65
CA LYS A 118 -20.43 0.26 -10.22
C LYS A 118 -20.21 -1.21 -10.62
N LYS A 119 -21.26 -2.03 -10.60
CA LYS A 119 -21.22 -3.39 -11.15
C LYS A 119 -21.71 -3.42 -12.59
N THR A 120 -21.04 -4.20 -13.41
CA THR A 120 -21.41 -4.41 -14.81
C THR A 120 -21.32 -5.88 -15.15
N VAL A 121 -22.33 -6.39 -15.85
CA VAL A 121 -22.30 -7.74 -16.42
C VAL A 121 -21.69 -7.66 -17.82
N VAL A 122 -20.68 -8.48 -18.07
CA VAL A 122 -20.00 -8.57 -19.36
C VAL A 122 -19.95 -10.02 -19.85
N PRO A 123 -20.06 -10.27 -21.16
CA PRO A 123 -19.89 -11.61 -21.69
C PRO A 123 -18.51 -12.17 -21.39
N THR A 124 -18.43 -13.41 -20.92
CA THR A 124 -17.14 -14.07 -20.57
C THR A 124 -16.18 -14.11 -21.75
N LYS A 125 -16.69 -14.18 -22.97
CA LYS A 125 -15.87 -14.16 -24.22
C LYS A 125 -15.13 -12.84 -24.46
N GLU A 126 -15.52 -11.74 -23.79
CA GLU A 126 -14.85 -10.44 -23.87
C GLU A 126 -13.70 -10.29 -22.87
N LEU A 127 -13.59 -11.22 -21.93
CA LEU A 127 -12.53 -11.23 -20.92
C LEU A 127 -11.27 -11.93 -21.46
N PRO A 128 -10.08 -11.63 -20.89
CA PRO A 128 -8.86 -12.37 -21.17
C PRO A 128 -9.02 -13.86 -20.84
N SER A 129 -8.34 -14.72 -21.58
CA SER A 129 -8.36 -16.16 -21.32
C SER A 129 -7.73 -16.47 -19.95
N GLY A 130 -8.36 -17.39 -19.20
CA GLY A 130 -7.81 -17.89 -17.93
C GLY A 130 -8.12 -17.05 -16.69
N VAL A 131 -8.89 -15.96 -16.82
CA VAL A 131 -9.35 -15.18 -15.66
C VAL A 131 -10.36 -15.96 -14.83
N LYS A 132 -10.39 -15.66 -13.52
CA LYS A 132 -11.23 -16.33 -12.52
C LYS A 132 -11.93 -15.31 -11.63
N THR A 133 -12.93 -15.79 -10.91
CA THR A 133 -13.54 -15.02 -9.81
C THR A 133 -12.47 -14.63 -8.78
N GLY A 134 -12.43 -13.36 -8.42
CA GLY A 134 -11.43 -12.77 -7.54
C GLY A 134 -10.29 -12.06 -8.27
N ASP A 135 -10.10 -12.27 -9.57
CA ASP A 135 -9.06 -11.60 -10.34
C ASP A 135 -9.41 -10.10 -10.52
N ILE A 136 -8.36 -9.28 -10.52
CA ILE A 136 -8.46 -7.86 -10.85
C ILE A 136 -8.01 -7.70 -12.30
N ILE A 137 -8.86 -7.10 -13.11
CA ILE A 137 -8.57 -6.81 -14.51
C ILE A 137 -8.70 -5.31 -14.78
N GLU A 138 -7.89 -4.83 -15.72
CA GLU A 138 -7.94 -3.43 -16.16
C GLU A 138 -8.69 -3.35 -17.50
N ASP A 139 -9.72 -2.51 -17.55
CA ASP A 139 -10.35 -2.13 -18.82
C ASP A 139 -9.44 -1.16 -19.58
N ARG A 140 -8.75 -1.65 -20.59
CA ARG A 140 -7.77 -0.86 -21.37
C ARG A 140 -8.35 0.38 -22.03
N ARG A 141 -9.64 0.44 -22.22
CA ARG A 141 -10.31 1.60 -22.83
C ARG A 141 -10.48 2.73 -21.83
N THR A 142 -10.77 2.41 -20.57
CA THR A 142 -11.05 3.38 -19.53
C THR A 142 -9.89 3.55 -18.54
N GLY A 143 -8.93 2.60 -18.51
CA GLY A 143 -7.88 2.51 -17.52
C GLY A 143 -8.40 2.13 -16.12
N GLN A 144 -9.67 1.76 -16.00
CA GLN A 144 -10.27 1.41 -14.73
C GLN A 144 -10.03 -0.06 -14.40
N GLN A 145 -9.68 -0.31 -13.15
CA GLN A 145 -9.58 -1.67 -12.61
C GLN A 145 -10.95 -2.14 -12.12
N ALA A 146 -11.23 -3.42 -12.33
CA ALA A 146 -12.42 -4.07 -11.82
C ALA A 146 -12.08 -5.46 -11.30
N THR A 147 -12.76 -5.86 -10.23
CA THR A 147 -12.68 -7.22 -9.68
C THR A 147 -13.77 -8.08 -10.29
N ILE A 148 -13.43 -9.27 -10.73
CA ILE A 148 -14.43 -10.27 -11.16
C ILE A 148 -15.05 -10.88 -9.91
N THR A 149 -16.30 -10.54 -9.61
CA THR A 149 -17.00 -11.02 -8.41
C THR A 149 -17.78 -12.30 -8.63
N GLN A 150 -18.25 -12.51 -9.87
CA GLN A 150 -18.95 -13.73 -10.27
C GLN A 150 -18.58 -14.07 -11.72
N MET A 151 -18.54 -15.35 -12.05
CA MET A 151 -18.29 -15.82 -13.41
C MET A 151 -19.14 -17.05 -13.68
N SER A 152 -19.74 -17.07 -14.87
CA SER A 152 -20.44 -18.21 -15.47
C SER A 152 -19.82 -18.54 -16.84
N ASP A 153 -20.35 -19.54 -17.51
CA ASP A 153 -19.91 -19.93 -18.85
C ASP A 153 -20.18 -18.82 -19.88
N THR A 154 -21.20 -18.00 -19.68
CA THR A 154 -21.63 -16.95 -20.61
C THR A 154 -21.29 -15.54 -20.17
N ASP A 155 -21.35 -15.28 -18.87
CA ASP A 155 -21.30 -13.93 -18.31
C ASP A 155 -20.40 -13.86 -17.08
N ALA A 156 -19.84 -12.68 -16.85
CA ALA A 156 -19.09 -12.34 -15.64
C ALA A 156 -19.58 -11.00 -15.08
N VAL A 157 -19.55 -10.88 -13.75
CA VAL A 157 -19.86 -9.63 -13.04
C VAL A 157 -18.55 -8.95 -12.65
N MET A 158 -18.34 -7.79 -13.22
CA MET A 158 -17.22 -6.91 -12.93
C MET A 158 -17.65 -5.85 -11.94
N ASP A 159 -16.88 -5.69 -10.87
CA ASP A 159 -17.08 -4.71 -9.82
C ASP A 159 -15.96 -3.67 -9.88
N TYR A 160 -16.29 -2.43 -10.21
CA TYR A 160 -15.38 -1.30 -10.31
C TYR A 160 -15.22 -0.53 -8.99
N ASN A 161 -15.80 -1.01 -7.89
CA ASN A 161 -15.52 -0.46 -6.58
C ASN A 161 -14.09 -0.78 -6.16
N HIS A 162 -13.53 0.07 -5.31
CA HIS A 162 -12.27 -0.28 -4.63
C HIS A 162 -12.50 -1.55 -3.78
N PRO A 163 -11.56 -2.52 -3.72
CA PRO A 163 -11.75 -3.77 -2.98
C PRO A 163 -12.09 -3.62 -1.49
N LEU A 164 -11.76 -2.47 -0.92
CA LEU A 164 -12.05 -2.10 0.47
C LEU A 164 -13.21 -1.10 0.62
N ALA A 165 -13.91 -0.73 -0.48
CA ALA A 165 -15.08 0.16 -0.40
C ALA A 165 -16.21 -0.49 0.41
N GLY A 166 -16.91 0.29 1.21
CA GLY A 166 -18.00 -0.19 2.07
C GLY A 166 -17.53 -1.02 3.27
N LYS A 167 -16.23 -1.03 3.55
CA LYS A 167 -15.66 -1.79 4.68
C LYS A 167 -15.05 -0.83 5.70
N PRO A 168 -15.38 -0.97 6.99
CA PRO A 168 -14.62 -0.30 8.04
C PRO A 168 -13.23 -0.91 8.10
N LEU A 169 -12.23 -0.08 8.37
CA LEU A 169 -10.84 -0.51 8.45
C LEU A 169 -10.27 -0.30 9.84
N LEU A 170 -9.41 -1.22 10.23
CA LEU A 170 -8.53 -1.08 11.38
C LEU A 170 -7.11 -0.93 10.84
N VAL A 171 -6.50 0.23 11.09
CA VAL A 171 -5.17 0.55 10.59
C VAL A 171 -4.21 0.71 11.75
N SER A 172 -3.27 -0.22 11.88
CA SER A 172 -2.17 -0.13 12.84
C SER A 172 -0.99 0.56 12.18
N LEU A 173 -0.47 1.60 12.81
CA LEU A 173 0.65 2.41 12.32
C LEU A 173 1.83 2.27 13.29
N THR A 174 3.03 2.09 12.75
CA THR A 174 4.28 2.11 13.51
C THR A 174 5.24 3.08 12.85
N ILE A 175 5.69 4.09 13.57
CA ILE A 175 6.63 5.08 13.05
C ILE A 175 8.04 4.47 13.03
N ILE A 176 8.61 4.34 11.85
CA ILE A 176 9.94 3.77 11.63
C ILE A 176 11.01 4.84 11.66
N ASP A 177 10.75 5.98 11.01
CA ASP A 177 11.68 7.10 10.98
C ASP A 177 10.97 8.43 10.77
N VAL A 178 11.60 9.51 11.25
CA VAL A 178 11.10 10.88 11.11
C VAL A 178 12.28 11.78 10.80
N ASP A 179 12.28 12.36 9.61
CA ASP A 179 13.22 13.40 9.20
C ASP A 179 12.62 14.79 9.46
N SER A 180 13.41 15.70 10.00
CA SER A 180 12.97 17.08 10.22
C SER A 180 12.56 17.75 8.90
N PRO A 181 11.62 18.71 8.95
CA PRO A 181 11.30 19.54 7.79
C PRO A 181 12.58 20.21 7.22
N GLN A 182 12.71 20.20 5.91
CA GLN A 182 13.81 20.90 5.20
C GLN A 182 13.40 22.33 4.89
#